data_3d0a0a3c318175e5275076ecaa25f5b4
#
_entry.id   3d0a0a3c318175e5275076ecaa25f5b4
#
_cell.length_a   1.000
_cell.length_b   1.000
_cell.length_c   1.000
_cell.angle_alpha   90.00
_cell.angle_beta   90.00
_cell.angle_gamma   90.00
#
_symmetry.space_group_name_H-M   'P 1'
#
loop_
_entity.id
_entity.type
_entity.pdbx_description
1 polymer ?
#
loop_
_entity_poly.entity_id
_entity_poly.type
_entity_poly.pdbx_seq_one_letter_code
_entity_poly.pdbx_strand_id
1 'polypeptide(L)'
;EAFSNIVLFLEEMDLSNINYDFNYDFTYRGFSLFLNEVGIKNTNVFIDQEGTNKIVESAKKFDFKNVIPNDSKDSFGIRVSDMICGFISKMMRALYDDTKNDPSVPYTTQHLLNSEWFRINDLQFKLYKTIAKYIKKYNYVYYGSYISLYCDLFSELMGLIYFFDGFSSYDEYIKKDYKERAKEGNNIILQRVLNDIKRVERIC
;
A
#
# COMPACT_ATOMS: atom_id res chain seq x y z
N GLU A 1 -21.32 -8.74 20.51
CA GLU A 1 -22.42 -9.57 19.93
C GLU A 1 -22.61 -9.33 18.42
N ALA A 2 -22.75 -8.08 17.94
CA ALA A 2 -22.94 -7.82 16.50
C ALA A 2 -21.74 -8.27 15.65
N PHE A 3 -20.51 -8.04 16.10
CA PHE A 3 -19.30 -8.47 15.40
C PHE A 3 -19.15 -10.00 15.38
N SER A 4 -19.47 -10.67 16.48
CA SER A 4 -19.42 -12.14 16.56
C SER A 4 -20.40 -12.79 15.58
N ASN A 5 -21.58 -12.19 15.40
CA ASN A 5 -22.57 -12.70 14.47
C ASN A 5 -22.15 -12.48 13.01
N ILE A 6 -21.45 -11.39 12.69
CA ILE A 6 -20.90 -11.15 11.34
C ILE A 6 -19.79 -12.17 11.01
N VAL A 7 -18.91 -12.46 11.96
CA VAL A 7 -17.83 -13.44 11.76
C VAL A 7 -18.43 -14.85 11.54
N LEU A 8 -19.38 -15.27 12.38
CA LEU A 8 -20.10 -16.55 12.20
C LEU A 8 -20.82 -16.63 10.86
N PHE A 9 -21.47 -15.54 10.43
CA PHE A 9 -22.14 -15.48 9.14
C PHE A 9 -21.14 -15.63 7.97
N LEU A 10 -19.95 -15.04 8.06
CA LEU A 10 -18.91 -15.18 7.04
C LEU A 10 -18.28 -16.58 7.03
N GLU A 11 -18.17 -17.25 8.17
CA GLU A 11 -17.69 -18.65 8.27
C GLU A 11 -18.68 -19.65 7.67
N GLU A 12 -19.98 -19.35 7.71
CA GLU A 12 -21.04 -20.18 7.12
C GLU A 12 -21.25 -19.95 5.63
N MET A 13 -20.68 -18.88 5.05
CA MET A 13 -20.79 -18.62 3.61
C MET A 13 -19.88 -19.55 2.81
N ASP A 14 -20.49 -20.36 1.94
CA ASP A 14 -19.75 -21.07 0.89
C ASP A 14 -19.19 -20.08 -0.12
N LEU A 15 -17.92 -19.73 0.04
CA LEU A 15 -17.21 -18.79 -0.82
C LEU A 15 -16.75 -19.42 -2.15
N SER A 16 -16.97 -20.71 -2.35
CA SER A 16 -16.52 -21.44 -3.56
C SER A 16 -17.16 -20.93 -4.84
N ASN A 17 -18.35 -20.30 -4.75
CA ASN A 17 -19.10 -19.78 -5.89
C ASN A 17 -19.11 -18.23 -5.98
N ILE A 18 -18.34 -17.53 -5.14
CA ILE A 18 -18.23 -16.08 -5.25
C ILE A 18 -17.24 -15.76 -6.38
N ASN A 19 -17.83 -15.42 -7.52
CA ASN A 19 -17.07 -14.86 -8.62
C ASN A 19 -16.66 -13.43 -8.24
N TYR A 20 -15.44 -13.26 -7.74
CA TYR A 20 -14.88 -11.97 -7.37
C TYR A 20 -14.60 -11.17 -8.64
N ASP A 21 -15.62 -10.51 -9.16
CA ASP A 21 -15.45 -9.50 -10.19
C ASP A 21 -14.89 -8.23 -9.55
N PHE A 22 -13.58 -8.05 -9.66
CA PHE A 22 -12.94 -6.83 -9.18
C PHE A 22 -13.49 -5.62 -9.93
N ASN A 23 -14.04 -4.65 -9.20
CA ASN A 23 -14.57 -3.43 -9.79
C ASN A 23 -13.45 -2.40 -10.00
N TYR A 24 -12.93 -2.35 -11.20
CA TYR A 24 -11.89 -1.41 -11.61
C TYR A 24 -12.36 0.06 -11.66
N ASP A 25 -13.67 0.32 -11.63
CA ASP A 25 -14.21 1.68 -11.68
C ASP A 25 -13.73 2.54 -10.50
N PHE A 26 -13.60 1.95 -9.31
CA PHE A 26 -13.06 2.66 -8.15
C PHE A 26 -11.61 3.12 -8.35
N THR A 27 -10.79 2.26 -8.93
CA THR A 27 -9.38 2.56 -9.20
C THR A 27 -9.24 3.72 -10.18
N TYR A 28 -9.96 3.67 -11.30
CA TYR A 28 -9.89 4.72 -12.31
C TYR A 28 -10.58 6.00 -11.89
N ARG A 29 -11.64 5.93 -11.10
CA ARG A 29 -12.25 7.11 -10.47
C ARG A 29 -11.26 7.82 -9.56
N GLY A 30 -10.59 7.08 -8.67
CA GLY A 30 -9.56 7.64 -7.79
C GLY A 30 -8.43 8.27 -8.58
N PHE A 31 -7.95 7.61 -9.63
CA PHE A 31 -6.89 8.13 -10.49
C PHE A 31 -7.31 9.40 -11.26
N SER A 32 -8.52 9.44 -11.80
CA SER A 32 -9.07 10.62 -12.46
C SER A 32 -9.20 11.82 -11.50
N LEU A 33 -9.72 11.58 -10.29
CA LEU A 33 -9.79 12.61 -9.25
C LEU A 33 -8.41 13.16 -8.89
N PHE A 34 -7.43 12.28 -8.72
CA PHE A 34 -6.05 12.69 -8.48
C PHE A 34 -5.49 13.56 -9.60
N LEU A 35 -5.63 13.16 -10.86
CA LEU A 35 -5.14 13.94 -12.00
C LEU A 35 -5.77 15.33 -12.04
N ASN A 36 -7.06 15.42 -11.75
CA ASN A 36 -7.77 16.70 -11.67
C ASN A 36 -7.23 17.59 -10.54
N GLU A 37 -6.96 17.02 -9.38
CA GLU A 37 -6.45 17.76 -8.22
C GLU A 37 -5.04 18.32 -8.44
N VAL A 38 -4.17 17.52 -9.08
CA VAL A 38 -2.81 17.99 -9.43
C VAL A 38 -2.76 18.81 -10.72
N GLY A 39 -3.91 19.04 -11.36
CA GLY A 39 -4.00 19.88 -12.57
C GLY A 39 -3.45 19.22 -13.83
N ILE A 40 -3.27 17.89 -13.84
CA ILE A 40 -2.81 17.15 -15.01
C ILE A 40 -4.01 16.85 -15.91
N LYS A 41 -4.03 17.43 -17.10
CA LYS A 41 -5.09 17.28 -18.10
C LYS A 41 -4.59 16.49 -19.30
N ASN A 42 -5.52 15.97 -20.08
CA ASN A 42 -5.22 15.27 -21.35
C ASN A 42 -4.28 14.06 -21.19
N THR A 43 -4.48 13.27 -20.16
CA THR A 43 -3.66 12.09 -19.84
C THR A 43 -3.96 10.93 -20.78
N ASN A 44 -2.91 10.32 -21.31
CA ASN A 44 -2.99 9.02 -21.97
C ASN A 44 -2.75 7.93 -20.90
N VAL A 45 -3.66 6.96 -20.82
CA VAL A 45 -3.54 5.81 -19.90
C VAL A 45 -3.20 4.57 -20.71
N PHE A 46 -2.08 3.95 -20.40
CA PHE A 46 -1.65 2.70 -20.98
C PHE A 46 -2.01 1.57 -20.01
N ILE A 47 -2.69 0.56 -20.51
CA ILE A 47 -3.22 -0.54 -19.70
C ILE A 47 -2.69 -1.85 -20.25
N ASP A 48 -2.17 -2.71 -19.38
CA ASP A 48 -1.76 -4.06 -19.78
C ASP A 48 -2.97 -4.86 -20.27
N GLN A 49 -2.80 -5.49 -21.40
CA GLN A 49 -3.85 -6.27 -22.05
C GLN A 49 -3.92 -7.67 -21.41
N GLU A 50 -4.47 -7.74 -20.23
CA GLU A 50 -4.83 -9.01 -19.60
C GLU A 50 -6.15 -9.51 -20.18
N GLY A 51 -6.21 -10.70 -20.67
CA GLY A 51 -7.30 -11.55 -21.19
C GLY A 51 -8.76 -11.07 -21.17
N THR A 52 -9.11 -9.96 -20.51
CA THR A 52 -10.45 -9.38 -20.48
C THR A 52 -10.43 -7.89 -20.78
N ASN A 53 -11.40 -7.40 -21.57
CA ASN A 53 -11.54 -5.97 -21.86
C ASN A 53 -12.11 -5.14 -20.67
N LYS A 54 -12.46 -5.77 -19.55
CA LYS A 54 -13.13 -5.11 -18.40
C LYS A 54 -12.32 -3.93 -17.85
N ILE A 55 -11.01 -4.07 -17.75
CA ILE A 55 -10.11 -3.00 -17.25
C ILE A 55 -10.17 -1.80 -18.18
N VAL A 56 -10.05 -2.02 -19.47
CA VAL A 56 -10.08 -0.98 -20.51
C VAL A 56 -11.46 -0.30 -20.55
N GLU A 57 -12.54 -1.07 -20.45
CA GLU A 57 -13.90 -0.55 -20.41
C GLU A 57 -14.15 0.32 -19.18
N SER A 58 -13.65 -0.10 -18.02
CA SER A 58 -13.70 0.70 -16.80
C SER A 58 -12.96 2.04 -16.97
N ALA A 59 -11.74 2.00 -17.48
CA ALA A 59 -10.96 3.23 -17.68
C ALA A 59 -11.63 4.21 -18.64
N LYS A 60 -12.30 3.72 -19.70
CA LYS A 60 -13.02 4.55 -20.68
C LYS A 60 -14.22 5.31 -20.11
N LYS A 61 -14.69 4.97 -18.92
CA LYS A 61 -15.80 5.70 -18.24
C LYS A 61 -15.34 7.04 -17.64
N PHE A 62 -14.04 7.31 -17.60
CA PHE A 62 -13.44 8.47 -16.97
C PHE A 62 -12.76 9.38 -17.98
N ASP A 63 -12.52 10.65 -17.62
CA ASP A 63 -12.00 11.71 -18.49
C ASP A 63 -10.50 11.59 -18.79
N PHE A 64 -10.09 10.44 -19.35
CA PHE A 64 -8.76 10.30 -19.92
C PHE A 64 -8.79 10.65 -21.41
N LYS A 65 -7.76 11.33 -21.90
CA LYS A 65 -7.65 11.68 -23.31
C LYS A 65 -7.68 10.45 -24.21
N ASN A 66 -6.89 9.45 -23.86
CA ASN A 66 -6.85 8.15 -24.54
C ASN A 66 -6.65 7.04 -23.51
N VAL A 67 -7.35 5.93 -23.74
CA VAL A 67 -7.14 4.67 -23.05
C VAL A 67 -6.58 3.68 -24.07
N ILE A 68 -5.32 3.29 -23.88
CA ILE A 68 -4.55 2.53 -24.86
C ILE A 68 -4.21 1.17 -24.25
N PRO A 69 -4.90 0.10 -24.67
CA PRO A 69 -4.46 -1.25 -24.33
C PRO A 69 -3.13 -1.56 -25.00
N ASN A 70 -2.20 -2.12 -24.26
CA ASN A 70 -0.87 -2.45 -24.76
C ASN A 70 -0.35 -3.71 -24.07
N ASP A 71 0.43 -4.52 -24.77
CA ASP A 71 1.10 -5.67 -24.16
C ASP A 71 2.30 -5.17 -23.31
N SER A 72 2.43 -5.69 -22.11
CA SER A 72 3.57 -5.38 -21.22
C SER A 72 4.92 -5.72 -21.87
N LYS A 73 4.96 -6.69 -22.79
CA LYS A 73 6.17 -7.03 -23.56
C LYS A 73 6.66 -5.90 -24.44
N ASP A 74 5.73 -5.08 -24.96
CA ASP A 74 6.03 -4.00 -25.89
C ASP A 74 6.10 -2.63 -25.19
N SER A 75 5.69 -2.56 -23.92
CA SER A 75 5.66 -1.31 -23.15
C SER A 75 6.63 -1.32 -21.97
N PHE A 76 7.71 -0.56 -22.09
CA PHE A 76 8.66 -0.35 -20.98
C PHE A 76 7.97 0.27 -19.75
N GLY A 77 7.06 1.23 -19.95
CA GLY A 77 6.34 1.90 -18.87
C GLY A 77 5.46 0.95 -18.07
N ILE A 78 4.74 0.03 -18.73
CA ILE A 78 3.92 -0.99 -18.07
C ILE A 78 4.83 -1.92 -17.26
N ARG A 79 5.91 -2.44 -17.84
CA ARG A 79 6.86 -3.30 -17.10
C ARG A 79 7.44 -2.65 -15.86
N VAL A 80 7.77 -1.36 -15.93
CA VAL A 80 8.26 -0.61 -14.76
C VAL A 80 7.17 -0.47 -13.72
N SER A 81 5.93 -0.19 -14.13
CA SER A 81 4.79 -0.12 -13.21
C SER A 81 4.55 -1.45 -12.50
N ASP A 82 4.54 -2.55 -13.23
CA ASP A 82 4.37 -3.90 -12.66
C ASP A 82 5.47 -4.25 -11.66
N MET A 83 6.71 -3.90 -11.98
CA MET A 83 7.85 -4.12 -11.08
C MET A 83 7.69 -3.32 -9.79
N ILE A 84 7.27 -2.06 -9.87
CA ILE A 84 7.04 -1.20 -8.69
C ILE A 84 5.86 -1.72 -7.87
N CYS A 85 4.73 -2.03 -8.50
CA CYS A 85 3.56 -2.60 -7.84
C CYS A 85 3.89 -3.93 -7.18
N GLY A 86 4.59 -4.82 -7.88
CA GLY A 86 5.03 -6.11 -7.35
C GLY A 86 5.96 -5.96 -6.16
N PHE A 87 6.87 -4.98 -6.18
CA PHE A 87 7.75 -4.68 -5.05
C PHE A 87 6.96 -4.20 -3.83
N ILE A 88 6.07 -3.21 -4.00
CA ILE A 88 5.25 -2.66 -2.92
C ILE A 88 4.36 -3.76 -2.33
N SER A 89 3.69 -4.56 -3.17
CA SER A 89 2.82 -5.65 -2.74
C SER A 89 3.58 -6.71 -1.93
N LYS A 90 4.80 -7.06 -2.35
CA LYS A 90 5.65 -8.00 -1.60
C LYS A 90 6.09 -7.43 -0.26
N MET A 91 6.43 -6.13 -0.21
CA MET A 91 6.76 -5.48 1.06
C MET A 91 5.56 -5.47 2.00
N MET A 92 4.38 -5.07 1.52
CA MET A 92 3.17 -5.07 2.34
C MET A 92 2.82 -6.48 2.85
N ARG A 93 2.99 -7.50 1.99
CA ARG A 93 2.77 -8.88 2.41
C ARG A 93 3.76 -9.33 3.47
N ALA A 94 5.03 -8.98 3.33
CA ALA A 94 6.06 -9.31 4.34
C ALA A 94 5.77 -8.61 5.67
N LEU A 95 5.34 -7.35 5.66
CA LEU A 95 4.89 -6.63 6.85
C LEU A 95 3.70 -7.35 7.50
N TYR A 96 2.69 -7.70 6.70
CA TYR A 96 1.53 -8.44 7.19
C TYR A 96 1.91 -9.78 7.83
N ASP A 97 2.78 -10.54 7.18
CA ASP A 97 3.21 -11.86 7.68
C ASP A 97 3.97 -11.76 9.01
N ASP A 98 4.66 -10.65 9.26
CA ASP A 98 5.39 -10.41 10.52
C ASP A 98 4.49 -9.80 11.62
N THR A 99 3.49 -9.00 11.24
CA THR A 99 2.62 -8.29 12.20
C THR A 99 1.27 -8.96 12.46
N LYS A 100 0.88 -9.94 11.63
CA LYS A 100 -0.41 -10.63 11.77
C LYS A 100 -0.55 -11.31 13.12
N ASN A 101 -1.77 -11.26 13.62
CA ASN A 101 -2.13 -11.93 14.87
C ASN A 101 -1.99 -13.46 14.77
N ASP A 102 -1.57 -14.07 15.86
CA ASP A 102 -1.67 -15.52 16.04
C ASP A 102 -3.11 -15.87 16.45
N PRO A 103 -3.89 -16.55 15.58
CA PRO A 103 -5.27 -16.87 15.88
C PRO A 103 -5.43 -17.86 17.03
N SER A 104 -4.35 -18.53 17.45
CA SER A 104 -4.35 -19.43 18.60
C SER A 104 -4.29 -18.72 19.95
N VAL A 105 -3.96 -17.42 19.97
CA VAL A 105 -3.85 -16.61 21.18
C VAL A 105 -5.10 -15.75 21.35
N PRO A 106 -5.94 -15.99 22.39
CA PRO A 106 -7.07 -15.13 22.67
C PRO A 106 -6.62 -13.68 22.97
N TYR A 107 -7.36 -12.71 22.47
CA TYR A 107 -7.06 -11.27 22.62
C TYR A 107 -5.76 -10.83 21.92
N THR A 108 -5.53 -11.34 20.73
CA THR A 108 -4.34 -10.98 19.94
C THR A 108 -4.36 -9.51 19.57
N THR A 109 -3.32 -8.82 20.03
CA THR A 109 -2.93 -7.53 19.49
C THR A 109 -1.99 -7.76 18.31
N GLN A 110 -2.03 -6.86 17.34
CA GLN A 110 -1.07 -6.87 16.25
C GLN A 110 0.36 -6.86 16.80
N HIS A 111 1.22 -7.72 16.27
CA HIS A 111 2.61 -7.77 16.69
C HIS A 111 3.39 -6.56 16.16
N LEU A 112 4.39 -6.14 16.93
CA LEU A 112 5.38 -5.16 16.46
C LEU A 112 6.30 -5.82 15.44
N LEU A 113 6.82 -5.04 14.49
CA LEU A 113 7.82 -5.53 13.56
C LEU A 113 9.05 -6.07 14.29
N ASN A 114 9.51 -7.23 13.83
CA ASN A 114 10.71 -7.85 14.36
C ASN A 114 11.93 -6.90 14.19
N SER A 115 12.86 -6.95 15.14
CA SER A 115 14.08 -6.12 15.12
C SER A 115 14.95 -6.33 13.89
N GLU A 116 14.84 -7.46 13.20
CA GLU A 116 15.57 -7.74 11.97
C GLU A 116 15.20 -6.80 10.80
N TRP A 117 13.98 -6.25 10.79
CA TRP A 117 13.59 -5.20 9.84
C TRP A 117 14.46 -3.93 9.93
N PHE A 118 15.08 -3.73 11.07
CA PHE A 118 15.93 -2.59 11.38
C PHE A 118 17.44 -2.93 11.32
N ARG A 119 17.75 -4.16 10.87
CA ARG A 119 19.13 -4.62 10.68
C ARG A 119 19.49 -4.61 9.20
N ILE A 120 19.53 -3.43 8.61
CA ILE A 120 19.79 -3.24 7.19
C ILE A 120 21.20 -2.75 6.93
N ASN A 121 21.70 -3.03 5.73
CA ASN A 121 22.97 -2.52 5.24
C ASN A 121 22.83 -1.17 4.52
N ASP A 122 23.95 -0.54 4.15
CA ASP A 122 23.97 0.76 3.48
C ASP A 122 23.19 0.78 2.15
N LEU A 123 23.25 -0.30 1.36
CA LEU A 123 22.51 -0.38 0.10
C LEU A 123 21.00 -0.42 0.34
N GLN A 124 20.54 -1.21 1.30
CA GLN A 124 19.12 -1.28 1.68
C GLN A 124 18.66 0.07 2.26
N PHE A 125 19.47 0.71 3.09
CA PHE A 125 19.16 2.04 3.60
C PHE A 125 18.98 3.07 2.47
N LYS A 126 19.90 3.10 1.50
CA LYS A 126 19.78 3.97 0.31
C LYS A 126 18.54 3.66 -0.51
N LEU A 127 18.15 2.39 -0.60
CA LEU A 127 16.92 1.99 -1.28
C LEU A 127 15.69 2.58 -0.56
N TYR A 128 15.58 2.44 0.77
CA TYR A 128 14.50 3.05 1.54
C TYR A 128 14.45 4.57 1.40
N LYS A 129 15.61 5.24 1.44
CA LYS A 129 15.70 6.69 1.20
C LYS A 129 15.19 7.09 -0.18
N THR A 130 15.55 6.30 -1.19
CA THR A 130 15.10 6.53 -2.57
C THR A 130 13.59 6.36 -2.69
N ILE A 131 13.04 5.29 -2.12
CA ILE A 131 11.59 5.04 -2.09
C ILE A 131 10.88 6.19 -1.37
N ALA A 132 11.40 6.62 -0.20
CA ALA A 132 10.85 7.73 0.57
C ALA A 132 10.76 9.02 -0.25
N LYS A 133 11.81 9.35 -1.00
CA LYS A 133 11.85 10.52 -1.88
C LYS A 133 10.71 10.54 -2.90
N TYR A 134 10.44 9.39 -3.52
CA TYR A 134 9.39 9.30 -4.54
C TYR A 134 8.00 9.20 -3.91
N ILE A 135 7.82 8.39 -2.87
CA ILE A 135 6.53 8.25 -2.21
C ILE A 135 6.10 9.57 -1.55
N LYS A 136 7.00 10.30 -0.88
CA LYS A 136 6.66 11.60 -0.30
C LYS A 136 6.16 12.59 -1.35
N LYS A 137 6.77 12.59 -2.52
CA LYS A 137 6.36 13.46 -3.63
C LYS A 137 4.92 13.19 -4.07
N TYR A 138 4.44 11.95 -3.95
CA TYR A 138 3.14 11.50 -4.44
C TYR A 138 2.20 11.04 -3.31
N ASN A 139 2.56 11.25 -2.05
CA ASN A 139 1.84 10.69 -0.90
C ASN A 139 0.41 11.23 -0.71
N TYR A 140 0.06 12.37 -1.28
CA TYR A 140 -1.31 12.89 -1.27
C TYR A 140 -2.20 12.34 -2.38
N VAL A 141 -1.65 11.44 -3.17
CA VAL A 141 -2.23 10.85 -4.37
C VAL A 141 -3.11 9.64 -4.11
N TYR A 142 -3.29 9.23 -2.90
CA TYR A 142 -3.93 7.96 -2.53
C TYR A 142 -5.44 8.03 -2.44
N TYR A 143 -6.04 8.80 -3.24
CA TYR A 143 -7.47 8.94 -3.20
C TYR A 143 -8.22 7.70 -3.59
N GLY A 144 -9.13 7.30 -2.72
CA GLY A 144 -10.22 6.41 -3.00
C GLY A 144 -9.88 4.94 -3.16
N SER A 145 -8.63 4.57 -3.05
CA SER A 145 -8.25 3.15 -3.05
C SER A 145 -8.27 2.54 -1.65
N TYR A 146 -8.61 3.31 -0.65
CA TYR A 146 -8.74 2.87 0.72
C TYR A 146 -10.04 2.15 0.95
N ILE A 147 -10.11 0.95 0.48
CA ILE A 147 -11.04 -0.02 1.02
C ILE A 147 -10.29 -0.66 2.20
N SER A 148 -10.61 -0.21 3.34
CA SER A 148 -10.47 -0.65 4.72
C SER A 148 -9.45 -1.75 5.10
N LEU A 149 -9.24 -2.80 4.34
CA LEU A 149 -8.39 -3.94 4.70
C LEU A 149 -6.89 -3.72 4.51
N TYR A 150 -6.49 -2.77 3.66
CA TYR A 150 -5.09 -2.50 3.36
C TYR A 150 -4.59 -1.17 3.95
N CYS A 151 -5.45 -0.41 4.58
CA CYS A 151 -5.12 0.91 5.10
C CYS A 151 -4.02 0.82 6.17
N ASP A 152 -4.16 -0.09 7.11
CA ASP A 152 -3.20 -0.25 8.22
C ASP A 152 -1.83 -0.70 7.71
N LEU A 153 -1.79 -1.70 6.83
CA LEU A 153 -0.54 -2.17 6.23
C LEU A 153 0.16 -1.10 5.39
N PHE A 154 -0.60 -0.27 4.70
CA PHE A 154 0.00 0.84 3.95
C PHE A 154 0.53 1.90 4.92
N SER A 155 -0.18 2.21 5.99
CA SER A 155 0.27 3.11 7.04
C SER A 155 1.52 2.59 7.74
N GLU A 156 1.62 1.29 7.98
CA GLU A 156 2.81 0.62 8.50
C GLU A 156 4.00 0.76 7.54
N LEU A 157 3.79 0.44 6.26
CA LEU A 157 4.80 0.61 5.22
C LEU A 157 5.29 2.05 5.16
N MET A 158 4.38 3.01 5.19
CA MET A 158 4.72 4.43 5.20
C MET A 158 5.48 4.84 6.46
N GLY A 159 5.07 4.32 7.63
CA GLY A 159 5.77 4.54 8.89
C GLY A 159 7.20 4.02 8.85
N LEU A 160 7.41 2.82 8.32
CA LEU A 160 8.74 2.23 8.13
C LEU A 160 9.61 3.06 7.18
N ILE A 161 9.07 3.48 6.05
CA ILE A 161 9.76 4.31 5.07
C ILE A 161 10.15 5.67 5.68
N TYR A 162 9.25 6.31 6.41
CA TYR A 162 9.53 7.58 7.09
C TYR A 162 10.55 7.45 8.21
N PHE A 163 10.56 6.33 8.93
CA PHE A 163 11.60 6.05 9.91
C PHE A 163 12.98 6.10 9.28
N PHE A 164 13.21 5.36 8.19
CA PHE A 164 14.52 5.38 7.51
C PHE A 164 14.85 6.75 6.89
N ASP A 165 13.84 7.46 6.40
CA ASP A 165 14.05 8.79 5.83
C ASP A 165 14.41 9.85 6.87
N GLY A 166 14.12 9.62 8.12
CA GLY A 166 14.47 10.50 9.24
C GLY A 166 15.97 10.67 9.47
N PHE A 167 16.80 9.74 9.00
CA PHE A 167 18.25 9.81 9.16
C PHE A 167 18.91 10.51 7.97
N SER A 168 19.92 11.33 8.22
CA SER A 168 20.66 12.03 7.17
C SER A 168 21.64 11.11 6.43
N SER A 169 22.18 10.08 7.09
CA SER A 169 23.14 9.13 6.52
C SER A 169 23.04 7.75 7.15
N TYR A 170 23.64 6.75 6.48
CA TYR A 170 23.77 5.41 7.04
C TYR A 170 24.65 5.39 8.30
N ASP A 171 25.70 6.22 8.35
CA ASP A 171 26.55 6.34 9.53
C ASP A 171 25.79 6.88 10.74
N GLU A 172 24.87 7.80 10.53
CA GLU A 172 23.96 8.25 11.59
C GLU A 172 23.03 7.13 12.04
N TYR A 173 22.44 6.41 11.07
CA TYR A 173 21.54 5.31 11.31
C TYR A 173 22.16 4.21 12.18
N ILE A 174 23.40 3.82 11.94
CA ILE A 174 24.10 2.74 12.67
C ILE A 174 24.68 3.15 14.02
N LYS A 175 24.61 4.41 14.43
CA LYS A 175 25.09 4.86 15.76
C LYS A 175 24.34 4.20 16.91
N LYS A 176 23.06 3.85 16.69
CA LYS A 176 22.25 3.13 17.65
C LYS A 176 22.28 1.64 17.34
N ASP A 177 22.14 0.82 18.37
CA ASP A 177 21.94 -0.61 18.21
C ASP A 177 20.63 -0.90 17.45
N TYR A 178 20.58 -2.01 16.72
CA TYR A 178 19.42 -2.35 15.90
C TYR A 178 18.14 -2.60 16.72
N LYS A 179 18.26 -3.02 17.99
CA LYS A 179 17.12 -3.19 18.90
C LYS A 179 16.56 -1.82 19.35
N GLU A 180 17.43 -0.85 19.59
CA GLU A 180 17.00 0.53 19.87
C GLU A 180 16.31 1.14 18.65
N ARG A 181 16.90 0.93 17.46
CA ARG A 181 16.27 1.35 16.19
C ARG A 181 14.91 0.70 15.99
N ALA A 182 14.77 -0.59 16.33
CA ALA A 182 13.50 -1.30 16.25
C ALA A 182 12.45 -0.69 17.18
N LYS A 183 12.81 -0.33 18.41
CA LYS A 183 11.91 0.33 19.35
C LYS A 183 11.43 1.69 18.81
N GLU A 184 12.33 2.50 18.31
CA GLU A 184 12.01 3.81 17.74
C GLU A 184 11.18 3.68 16.47
N GLY A 185 11.57 2.78 15.57
CA GLY A 185 10.88 2.54 14.31
C GLY A 185 9.45 2.05 14.54
N ASN A 186 9.25 1.07 15.42
CA ASN A 186 7.91 0.62 15.78
C ASN A 186 7.05 1.72 16.40
N ASN A 187 7.62 2.61 17.23
CA ASN A 187 6.89 3.76 17.75
C ASN A 187 6.43 4.72 16.63
N ILE A 188 7.28 4.98 15.64
CA ILE A 188 6.93 5.84 14.49
C ILE A 188 5.83 5.18 13.66
N ILE A 189 5.93 3.87 13.41
CA ILE A 189 4.94 3.10 12.67
C ILE A 189 3.58 3.17 13.37
N LEU A 190 3.54 2.87 14.69
CA LEU A 190 2.32 2.93 15.48
C LEU A 190 1.69 4.33 15.50
N GLN A 191 2.51 5.37 15.69
CA GLN A 191 2.02 6.75 15.63
C GLN A 191 1.41 7.09 14.27
N ARG A 192 2.00 6.57 13.20
CA ARG A 192 1.46 6.77 11.84
C ARG A 192 0.10 6.11 11.70
N VAL A 193 -0.03 4.83 12.06
CA VAL A 193 -1.30 4.09 12.00
C VAL A 193 -2.37 4.81 12.82
N LEU A 194 -2.07 5.19 14.06
CA LEU A 194 -3.01 5.92 14.93
C LEU A 194 -3.44 7.27 14.35
N ASN A 195 -2.53 8.00 13.71
CA ASN A 195 -2.84 9.27 13.09
C ASN A 195 -3.74 9.10 11.86
N ASP A 196 -3.50 8.07 11.06
CA ASP A 196 -4.29 7.78 9.88
C ASP A 196 -5.72 7.30 10.28
N ILE A 197 -5.86 6.46 11.32
CA ILE A 197 -7.16 6.09 11.90
C ILE A 197 -7.95 7.33 12.34
N LYS A 198 -7.33 8.20 13.15
CA LYS A 198 -7.98 9.45 13.61
C LYS A 198 -8.37 10.38 12.46
N ARG A 199 -7.66 10.32 11.35
CA ARG A 199 -7.96 11.11 10.15
C ARG A 199 -9.19 10.56 9.43
N VAL A 200 -9.33 9.25 9.34
CA VAL A 200 -10.50 8.60 8.74
C VAL A 200 -11.75 8.84 9.59
N GLU A 201 -11.67 8.72 10.92
CA GLU A 201 -12.77 8.99 11.84
C GLU A 201 -13.33 10.43 11.75
N ARG A 202 -12.54 11.40 11.28
CA ARG A 202 -12.99 12.79 11.07
C ARG A 202 -13.70 13.03 9.73
N ILE A 203 -13.62 12.08 8.83
CA ILE A 203 -14.19 12.17 7.47
C ILE A 203 -15.51 11.40 7.38
N CYS A 204 -15.75 10.45 8.28
CA CYS A 204 -16.99 9.72 8.44
C CYS A 204 -17.91 10.38 9.46
#